data_60781901048c37dbe18d1d4be2107d1a
#
_entry.id   60781901048c37dbe18d1d4be2107d1a
#
_cell.length_a   1.000
_cell.length_b   1.000
_cell.length_c   1.000
_cell.angle_alpha   90.00
_cell.angle_beta   90.00
_cell.angle_gamma   90.00
#
_symmetry.space_group_name_H-M   'P 1'
#
loop_
_entity.id
_entity.type
_entity.pdbx_description
1 polymer ?
#
loop_
_entity_poly.entity_id
_entity_poly.type
_entity_poly.pdbx_seq_one_letter_code
_entity_poly.pdbx_strand_id
1 'polypeptide(L)'
;MSDFLKSMAESSAARAALAPSFTDADFDKPVVPLSLGTFDVIAEIKQRSPAEGQLGTGHPNTHSKGASHLISRARAYVEGDAAAISVLTEPSRFDGDLAHLAEVAAAVPGTPIMRKDFLVEPVQVLEARAAGASGVLLITAMLHDDKLRAMIDCAYEHGMFVLLESFDEEDLDRSARFLGDDGQLLIGVNTRNLRTLEVDSERLHTLAARLPEAVCVAESGLRVAEDASRVAGWGYSMALVGTALMRSDDPTALIASMREAGAATCS
;
A
#
# COMPACT_ATOMS: atom_id res chain seq x y z
N MET A 1 5.16 15.17 -15.16
CA MET A 1 4.56 13.82 -14.97
C MET A 1 4.93 12.97 -16.17
N SER A 2 5.37 11.72 -15.98
CA SER A 2 5.72 10.81 -17.10
C SER A 2 4.47 10.35 -17.87
N ASP A 3 4.67 9.82 -19.09
CA ASP A 3 3.57 9.28 -19.89
C ASP A 3 2.84 8.13 -19.18
N PHE A 4 3.59 7.32 -18.41
CA PHE A 4 2.99 6.25 -17.59
C PHE A 4 2.06 6.81 -16.52
N LEU A 5 2.55 7.72 -15.67
CA LEU A 5 1.72 8.32 -14.61
C LEU A 5 0.54 9.10 -15.18
N LYS A 6 0.74 9.79 -16.31
CA LYS A 6 -0.33 10.50 -17.00
C LYS A 6 -1.42 9.54 -17.49
N SER A 7 -1.03 8.43 -18.13
CA SER A 7 -1.97 7.39 -18.57
C SER A 7 -2.73 6.75 -17.39
N MET A 8 -2.04 6.52 -16.27
CA MET A 8 -2.69 5.99 -15.06
C MET A 8 -3.68 7.01 -14.46
N ALA A 9 -3.31 8.29 -14.40
CA ALA A 9 -4.18 9.36 -13.92
C ALA A 9 -5.43 9.53 -14.79
N GLU A 10 -5.29 9.51 -16.11
CA GLU A 10 -6.39 9.59 -17.07
C GLU A 10 -7.34 8.40 -16.94
N SER A 11 -6.80 7.18 -16.86
CA SER A 11 -7.59 5.96 -16.62
C SER A 11 -8.32 6.01 -15.28
N SER A 12 -7.65 6.47 -14.25
CA SER A 12 -8.21 6.59 -12.90
C SER A 12 -9.32 7.67 -12.85
N ALA A 13 -9.11 8.83 -13.47
CA ALA A 13 -10.13 9.88 -13.57
C ALA A 13 -11.37 9.39 -14.33
N ALA A 14 -11.20 8.62 -15.40
CA ALA A 14 -12.32 8.03 -16.12
C ALA A 14 -13.12 7.05 -15.25
N ARG A 15 -12.47 6.27 -14.40
CA ARG A 15 -13.15 5.39 -13.42
C ARG A 15 -13.87 6.20 -12.35
N ALA A 16 -13.22 7.25 -11.82
CA ALA A 16 -13.81 8.14 -10.82
C ALA A 16 -15.09 8.84 -11.33
N ALA A 17 -15.13 9.20 -12.61
CA ALA A 17 -16.31 9.82 -13.23
C ALA A 17 -17.53 8.88 -13.31
N LEU A 18 -17.32 7.58 -13.17
CA LEU A 18 -18.38 6.55 -13.15
C LEU A 18 -18.76 6.12 -11.73
N ALA A 19 -18.08 6.65 -10.72
CA ALA A 19 -18.33 6.30 -9.32
C ALA A 19 -19.76 6.69 -8.91
N PRO A 20 -20.45 5.88 -8.10
CA PRO A 20 -21.75 6.23 -7.55
C PRO A 20 -21.65 7.39 -6.55
N SER A 21 -22.77 7.98 -6.21
CA SER A 21 -22.87 8.86 -5.05
C SER A 21 -22.91 8.00 -3.77
N PHE A 22 -22.23 8.44 -2.71
CA PHE A 22 -22.19 7.78 -1.42
C PHE A 22 -22.99 8.56 -0.37
N THR A 23 -23.54 7.82 0.57
CA THR A 23 -24.23 8.31 1.77
C THR A 23 -23.65 7.61 3.00
N ASP A 24 -23.94 8.10 4.19
CA ASP A 24 -23.46 7.49 5.44
C ASP A 24 -23.85 6.01 5.57
N ALA A 25 -24.96 5.61 4.94
CA ALA A 25 -25.42 4.22 4.93
C ALA A 25 -24.50 3.27 4.14
N ASP A 26 -23.66 3.79 3.25
CA ASP A 26 -22.70 3.01 2.45
C ASP A 26 -21.42 2.71 3.24
N PHE A 27 -21.25 3.34 4.42
CA PHE A 27 -20.05 3.23 5.27
C PHE A 27 -20.30 2.37 6.52
N ASP A 28 -21.08 1.30 6.39
CA ASP A 28 -21.48 0.38 7.46
C ASP A 28 -20.31 -0.49 7.99
N LYS A 29 -19.28 -0.71 7.17
CA LYS A 29 -18.12 -1.51 7.57
C LYS A 29 -17.23 -0.74 8.54
N PRO A 30 -16.68 -1.39 9.59
CA PRO A 30 -15.79 -0.71 10.52
C PRO A 30 -14.46 -0.32 9.84
N VAL A 31 -13.93 0.84 10.23
CA VAL A 31 -12.52 1.17 9.97
C VAL A 31 -11.69 0.52 11.07
N VAL A 32 -10.74 -0.31 10.68
CA VAL A 32 -9.81 -0.94 11.63
C VAL A 32 -8.60 -0.02 11.81
N PRO A 33 -8.32 0.48 13.02
CA PRO A 33 -7.17 1.36 13.26
C PRO A 33 -5.86 0.65 12.96
N LEU A 34 -4.90 1.39 12.39
CA LEU A 34 -3.54 0.89 12.23
C LEU A 34 -2.85 0.89 13.61
N SER A 35 -2.39 -0.30 14.04
CA SER A 35 -1.63 -0.47 15.28
C SER A 35 -0.20 -0.83 14.93
N LEU A 36 0.76 -0.03 15.39
CA LEU A 36 2.16 -0.14 15.00
C LEU A 36 3.03 -0.61 16.16
N GLY A 37 3.94 -1.54 15.87
CA GLY A 37 5.04 -1.94 16.72
C GLY A 37 6.32 -1.15 16.43
N THR A 38 7.47 -1.74 16.77
CA THR A 38 8.78 -1.11 16.52
C THR A 38 9.13 -1.12 15.03
N PHE A 39 8.83 -2.23 14.35
CA PHE A 39 8.95 -2.36 12.89
C PHE A 39 7.84 -3.28 12.38
N ASP A 40 7.17 -2.86 11.30
CA ASP A 40 6.02 -3.57 10.80
C ASP A 40 6.04 -3.81 9.29
N VAL A 41 5.16 -4.72 8.84
CA VAL A 41 5.00 -5.07 7.43
C VAL A 41 3.57 -4.76 6.97
N ILE A 42 3.46 -4.00 5.87
CA ILE A 42 2.26 -3.93 5.04
C ILE A 42 2.39 -5.03 3.97
N ALA A 43 1.55 -6.03 4.06
CA ALA A 43 1.59 -7.19 3.16
C ALA A 43 0.71 -6.95 1.93
N GLU A 44 1.29 -6.91 0.73
CA GLU A 44 0.55 -6.57 -0.49
C GLU A 44 0.01 -7.81 -1.21
N ILE A 45 -1.28 -7.77 -1.54
CA ILE A 45 -1.96 -8.70 -2.45
C ILE A 45 -2.05 -8.06 -3.83
N LYS A 46 -1.51 -8.73 -4.85
CA LYS A 46 -1.62 -8.36 -6.25
C LYS A 46 -1.63 -9.57 -7.18
N GLN A 47 -2.43 -9.50 -8.23
CA GLN A 47 -2.56 -10.60 -9.19
C GLN A 47 -1.43 -10.60 -10.22
N ARG A 48 -0.97 -9.41 -10.62
CA ARG A 48 0.04 -9.20 -11.65
C ARG A 48 1.04 -8.11 -11.24
N SER A 49 2.26 -8.27 -11.70
CA SER A 49 3.29 -7.23 -11.64
C SER A 49 3.76 -6.88 -13.05
N PRO A 50 3.82 -5.59 -13.45
CA PRO A 50 4.35 -5.21 -14.76
C PRO A 50 5.77 -5.69 -15.01
N ALA A 51 6.58 -5.84 -13.95
CA ALA A 51 7.97 -6.30 -14.05
C ALA A 51 8.11 -7.84 -14.08
N GLU A 52 7.17 -8.58 -13.46
CA GLU A 52 7.34 -10.02 -13.20
C GLU A 52 6.18 -10.88 -13.72
N GLY A 53 5.20 -10.26 -14.41
CA GLY A 53 4.04 -10.94 -14.97
C GLY A 53 3.03 -11.42 -13.93
N GLN A 54 2.34 -12.51 -14.19
CA GLN A 54 1.34 -13.11 -13.31
C GLN A 54 1.98 -13.64 -12.02
N LEU A 55 1.42 -13.27 -10.88
CA LEU A 55 1.86 -13.69 -9.53
C LEU A 55 0.86 -14.61 -8.83
N GLY A 56 -0.41 -14.56 -9.25
CA GLY A 56 -1.51 -15.31 -8.64
C GLY A 56 -1.59 -16.79 -9.02
N THR A 57 -0.64 -17.31 -9.79
CA THR A 57 -0.55 -18.73 -10.10
C THR A 57 0.43 -19.40 -9.13
N GLY A 58 0.01 -19.56 -7.87
CA GLY A 58 0.67 -20.47 -6.95
C GLY A 58 0.70 -21.88 -7.54
N HIS A 59 1.66 -22.70 -7.10
CA HIS A 59 2.00 -24.07 -7.50
C HIS A 59 1.06 -24.75 -8.51
N PRO A 60 1.60 -25.49 -9.51
CA PRO A 60 0.82 -26.18 -10.53
C PRO A 60 -0.28 -27.13 -9.98
N ASN A 61 -0.30 -27.39 -8.69
CA ASN A 61 -1.26 -28.29 -8.03
C ASN A 61 -2.41 -27.60 -7.30
N THR A 62 -2.49 -26.25 -7.25
CA THR A 62 -3.64 -25.53 -6.66
C THR A 62 -4.53 -24.95 -7.75
N HIS A 63 -5.58 -25.67 -8.07
CA HIS A 63 -6.60 -25.30 -9.09
C HIS A 63 -7.57 -24.22 -8.62
N SER A 64 -7.31 -23.51 -7.50
CA SER A 64 -8.14 -22.42 -7.01
C SER A 64 -7.73 -21.09 -7.66
N LYS A 65 -8.17 -20.85 -8.90
CA LYS A 65 -8.12 -19.53 -9.54
C LYS A 65 -9.23 -18.65 -8.96
N GLY A 66 -8.91 -17.44 -8.50
CA GLY A 66 -9.92 -16.45 -8.10
C GLY A 66 -9.91 -16.07 -6.61
N ALA A 67 -11.05 -15.62 -6.11
CA ALA A 67 -11.29 -15.14 -4.75
C ALA A 67 -10.69 -16.03 -3.63
N SER A 68 -10.76 -17.35 -3.78
CA SER A 68 -10.21 -18.31 -2.81
C SER A 68 -8.70 -18.14 -2.57
N HIS A 69 -7.92 -17.79 -3.61
CA HIS A 69 -6.47 -17.57 -3.46
C HIS A 69 -6.16 -16.26 -2.73
N LEU A 70 -6.89 -15.17 -3.02
CA LEU A 70 -6.71 -13.88 -2.36
C LEU A 70 -7.03 -14.00 -0.86
N ILE A 71 -8.13 -14.67 -0.52
CA ILE A 71 -8.56 -14.91 0.87
C ILE A 71 -7.54 -15.78 1.61
N SER A 72 -7.02 -16.83 0.98
CA SER A 72 -5.99 -17.68 1.58
C SER A 72 -4.72 -16.88 1.89
N ARG A 73 -4.28 -16.02 0.96
CA ARG A 73 -3.13 -15.13 1.18
C ARG A 73 -3.40 -14.12 2.30
N ALA A 74 -4.58 -13.50 2.31
CA ALA A 74 -4.96 -12.56 3.35
C ALA A 74 -4.89 -13.19 4.75
N ARG A 75 -5.41 -14.40 4.91
CA ARG A 75 -5.35 -15.14 6.19
C ARG A 75 -3.92 -15.46 6.62
N ALA A 76 -3.09 -15.92 5.69
CA ALA A 76 -1.69 -16.18 5.99
C ALA A 76 -0.92 -14.90 6.37
N TYR A 77 -1.29 -13.74 5.81
CA TYR A 77 -0.70 -12.45 6.18
C TYR A 77 -1.12 -12.02 7.58
N VAL A 78 -2.38 -12.27 7.96
CA VAL A 78 -2.86 -12.08 9.34
C VAL A 78 -2.15 -13.00 10.32
N GLU A 79 -1.99 -14.28 9.98
CA GLU A 79 -1.25 -15.25 10.81
C GLU A 79 0.23 -14.86 10.99
N GLY A 80 0.83 -14.17 10.01
CA GLY A 80 2.18 -13.59 10.08
C GLY A 80 2.23 -12.26 10.83
N ASP A 81 1.08 -11.78 11.33
CA ASP A 81 0.96 -10.53 12.07
C ASP A 81 1.31 -9.29 11.23
N ALA A 82 0.88 -9.26 9.95
CA ALA A 82 0.98 -8.06 9.12
C ALA A 82 0.17 -6.92 9.73
N ALA A 83 0.77 -5.73 9.87
CA ALA A 83 0.10 -4.55 10.44
C ALA A 83 -1.07 -4.05 9.56
N ALA A 84 -0.97 -4.25 8.26
CA ALA A 84 -2.03 -3.98 7.29
C ALA A 84 -1.89 -4.87 6.05
N ILE A 85 -2.97 -5.05 5.32
CA ILE A 85 -2.95 -5.69 4.01
C ILE A 85 -3.25 -4.65 2.93
N SER A 86 -2.31 -4.48 2.00
CA SER A 86 -2.48 -3.65 0.81
C SER A 86 -3.08 -4.48 -0.32
N VAL A 87 -4.15 -4.00 -0.97
CA VAL A 87 -4.78 -4.69 -2.10
C VAL A 87 -4.69 -3.82 -3.35
N LEU A 88 -4.03 -4.32 -4.38
CA LEU A 88 -3.97 -3.69 -5.70
C LEU A 88 -5.35 -3.76 -6.36
N THR A 89 -5.93 -2.58 -6.69
CA THR A 89 -7.25 -2.49 -7.35
C THR A 89 -7.18 -1.92 -8.77
N GLU A 90 -5.98 -1.56 -9.27
CA GLU A 90 -5.81 -1.05 -10.63
C GLU A 90 -6.00 -2.17 -11.67
N PRO A 91 -6.97 -2.05 -12.62
CA PRO A 91 -7.35 -3.17 -13.48
C PRO A 91 -6.44 -3.37 -14.69
N SER A 92 -5.90 -2.30 -15.28
CA SER A 92 -5.28 -2.37 -16.61
C SER A 92 -3.87 -2.95 -16.60
N ARG A 93 -3.11 -2.76 -15.53
CA ARG A 93 -1.70 -3.15 -15.39
C ARG A 93 -1.45 -4.22 -14.34
N PHE A 94 -2.36 -4.33 -13.37
CA PHE A 94 -2.18 -5.21 -12.21
C PHE A 94 -3.27 -6.28 -12.08
N ASP A 95 -4.23 -6.33 -13.02
CA ASP A 95 -5.38 -7.23 -13.01
C ASP A 95 -6.18 -7.11 -11.68
N GLY A 96 -6.19 -5.88 -11.11
CA GLY A 96 -6.84 -5.54 -9.86
C GLY A 96 -8.34 -5.26 -10.04
N ASP A 97 -9.08 -5.31 -8.92
CA ASP A 97 -10.48 -4.93 -8.85
C ASP A 97 -10.81 -4.46 -7.43
N LEU A 98 -11.72 -3.49 -7.30
CA LEU A 98 -12.21 -3.04 -6.00
C LEU A 98 -12.98 -4.16 -5.26
N ALA A 99 -13.60 -5.07 -6.01
CA ALA A 99 -14.22 -6.27 -5.44
C ALA A 99 -13.20 -7.17 -4.71
N HIS A 100 -11.97 -7.29 -5.19
CA HIS A 100 -10.92 -8.03 -4.49
C HIS A 100 -10.64 -7.45 -3.10
N LEU A 101 -10.63 -6.12 -2.98
CA LEU A 101 -10.47 -5.45 -1.69
C LEU A 101 -11.65 -5.77 -0.76
N ALA A 102 -12.88 -5.68 -1.27
CA ALA A 102 -14.08 -5.98 -0.48
C ALA A 102 -14.10 -7.44 0.01
N GLU A 103 -13.70 -8.39 -0.82
CA GLU A 103 -13.59 -9.81 -0.47
C GLU A 103 -12.52 -10.03 0.62
N VAL A 104 -11.36 -9.39 0.51
CA VAL A 104 -10.29 -9.47 1.52
C VAL A 104 -10.76 -8.85 2.84
N ALA A 105 -11.35 -7.64 2.81
CA ALA A 105 -11.86 -6.98 4.00
C ALA A 105 -12.92 -7.83 4.74
N ALA A 106 -13.81 -8.46 4.01
CA ALA A 106 -14.81 -9.36 4.59
C ALA A 106 -14.22 -10.65 5.18
N ALA A 107 -13.11 -11.15 4.60
CA ALA A 107 -12.47 -12.38 5.03
C ALA A 107 -11.58 -12.25 6.28
N VAL A 108 -11.09 -11.03 6.56
CA VAL A 108 -10.19 -10.71 7.69
C VAL A 108 -10.61 -9.41 8.39
N PRO A 109 -11.82 -9.37 9.00
CA PRO A 109 -12.46 -8.14 9.47
C PRO A 109 -11.73 -7.40 10.61
N GLY A 110 -10.75 -8.04 11.23
CA GLY A 110 -9.92 -7.43 12.30
C GLY A 110 -8.61 -6.82 11.83
N THR A 111 -8.34 -6.81 10.50
CA THR A 111 -7.07 -6.34 9.94
C THR A 111 -7.29 -5.09 9.09
N PRO A 112 -6.47 -4.02 9.26
CA PRO A 112 -6.57 -2.84 8.41
C PRO A 112 -6.30 -3.20 6.94
N ILE A 113 -7.21 -2.82 6.03
CA ILE A 113 -7.04 -3.02 4.59
C ILE A 113 -6.78 -1.69 3.92
N MET A 114 -5.77 -1.61 3.07
CA MET A 114 -5.41 -0.42 2.31
C MET A 114 -5.69 -0.62 0.82
N ARG A 115 -6.40 0.33 0.20
CA ARG A 115 -6.53 0.40 -1.26
C ARG A 115 -5.25 0.91 -1.87
N LYS A 116 -4.61 0.12 -2.73
CA LYS A 116 -3.46 0.52 -3.54
C LYS A 116 -3.88 0.66 -4.99
N ASP A 117 -3.89 1.89 -5.50
CA ASP A 117 -4.32 2.24 -6.85
C ASP A 117 -3.71 3.62 -7.21
N PHE A 118 -3.97 4.13 -8.40
CA PHE A 118 -3.58 5.47 -8.85
C PHE A 118 -4.74 6.46 -8.62
N LEU A 119 -5.08 6.73 -7.36
CA LEU A 119 -6.23 7.55 -7.00
C LEU A 119 -5.98 9.01 -7.34
N VAL A 120 -7.00 9.70 -7.93
CA VAL A 120 -6.90 11.10 -8.36
C VAL A 120 -8.10 11.96 -7.95
N GLU A 121 -9.17 11.36 -7.42
CA GLU A 121 -10.39 12.06 -7.00
C GLU A 121 -10.87 11.60 -5.61
N PRO A 122 -11.39 12.50 -4.75
CA PRO A 122 -11.89 12.15 -3.41
C PRO A 122 -12.96 11.05 -3.42
N VAL A 123 -13.80 10.98 -4.47
CA VAL A 123 -14.82 9.91 -4.59
C VAL A 123 -14.21 8.52 -4.56
N GLN A 124 -12.95 8.36 -5.00
CA GLN A 124 -12.27 7.07 -4.97
C GLN A 124 -11.80 6.68 -3.55
N VAL A 125 -11.62 7.65 -2.66
CA VAL A 125 -11.43 7.41 -1.21
C VAL A 125 -12.74 6.89 -0.61
N LEU A 126 -13.89 7.47 -0.99
CA LEU A 126 -15.21 7.00 -0.57
C LEU A 126 -15.51 5.58 -1.10
N GLU A 127 -15.17 5.28 -2.36
CA GLU A 127 -15.25 3.90 -2.90
C GLU A 127 -14.44 2.92 -2.04
N ALA A 128 -13.21 3.29 -1.68
CA ALA A 128 -12.35 2.45 -0.83
C ALA A 128 -13.00 2.22 0.53
N ARG A 129 -13.51 3.30 1.15
CA ARG A 129 -14.21 3.25 2.44
C ARG A 129 -15.43 2.33 2.41
N ALA A 130 -16.30 2.49 1.41
CA ALA A 130 -17.49 1.66 1.20
C ALA A 130 -17.13 0.18 0.95
N ALA A 131 -16.02 -0.08 0.25
CA ALA A 131 -15.50 -1.43 0.05
C ALA A 131 -14.93 -2.07 1.33
N GLY A 132 -14.68 -1.29 2.40
CA GLY A 132 -14.16 -1.77 3.68
C GLY A 132 -12.67 -1.50 3.89
N ALA A 133 -12.09 -0.58 3.13
CA ALA A 133 -10.73 -0.12 3.38
C ALA A 133 -10.64 0.71 4.67
N SER A 134 -9.52 0.57 5.36
CA SER A 134 -9.11 1.37 6.52
C SER A 134 -8.01 2.36 6.16
N GLY A 135 -7.51 2.32 4.93
CA GLY A 135 -6.51 3.26 4.41
C GLY A 135 -6.46 3.28 2.89
N VAL A 136 -5.79 4.31 2.37
CA VAL A 136 -5.55 4.50 0.93
C VAL A 136 -4.10 4.89 0.66
N LEU A 137 -3.60 4.52 -0.53
CA LEU A 137 -2.34 5.03 -1.04
C LEU A 137 -2.61 6.22 -1.97
N LEU A 138 -1.88 7.31 -1.77
CA LEU A 138 -1.83 8.46 -2.67
C LEU A 138 -0.40 8.64 -3.19
N ILE A 139 -0.26 9.07 -4.44
CA ILE A 139 1.06 9.25 -5.08
C ILE A 139 1.32 10.75 -5.23
N THR A 140 2.32 11.25 -4.50
CA THR A 140 2.68 12.69 -4.47
C THR A 140 2.97 13.23 -5.86
N ALA A 141 3.69 12.48 -6.69
CA ALA A 141 4.05 12.86 -8.06
C ALA A 141 2.86 13.03 -9.02
N MET A 142 1.69 12.49 -8.69
CA MET A 142 0.51 12.50 -9.55
C MET A 142 -0.43 13.67 -9.30
N LEU A 143 -0.39 14.24 -8.10
CA LEU A 143 -1.40 15.17 -7.62
C LEU A 143 -0.78 16.53 -7.28
N HIS A 144 -1.52 17.63 -7.54
CA HIS A 144 -1.19 18.93 -7.00
C HIS A 144 -1.56 19.00 -5.50
N ASP A 145 -0.93 19.92 -4.77
CA ASP A 145 -1.05 20.02 -3.32
C ASP A 145 -2.50 20.20 -2.85
N ASP A 146 -3.31 21.01 -3.56
CA ASP A 146 -4.74 21.21 -3.24
C ASP A 146 -5.54 19.89 -3.37
N LYS A 147 -5.24 19.09 -4.40
CA LYS A 147 -5.89 17.79 -4.60
C LYS A 147 -5.43 16.77 -3.57
N LEU A 148 -4.12 16.73 -3.26
CA LEU A 148 -3.60 15.91 -2.17
C LEU A 148 -4.27 16.24 -0.85
N ARG A 149 -4.38 17.53 -0.51
CA ARG A 149 -5.07 17.99 0.70
C ARG A 149 -6.51 17.49 0.73
N ALA A 150 -7.28 17.74 -0.33
CA ALA A 150 -8.68 17.33 -0.40
C ALA A 150 -8.87 15.81 -0.26
N MET A 151 -7.92 14.99 -0.77
CA MET A 151 -8.00 13.54 -0.66
C MET A 151 -7.58 13.04 0.71
N ILE A 152 -6.57 13.67 1.34
CA ILE A 152 -6.14 13.38 2.71
C ILE A 152 -7.27 13.75 3.68
N ASP A 153 -7.84 14.94 3.57
CA ASP A 153 -8.94 15.40 4.42
C ASP A 153 -10.14 14.47 4.29
N CYS A 154 -10.50 14.07 3.06
CA CYS A 154 -11.55 13.08 2.82
C CYS A 154 -11.26 11.73 3.51
N ALA A 155 -10.02 11.25 3.49
CA ALA A 155 -9.65 10.00 4.18
C ALA A 155 -9.78 10.17 5.71
N TYR A 156 -9.33 11.28 6.26
CA TYR A 156 -9.38 11.57 7.70
C TYR A 156 -10.80 11.73 8.22
N GLU A 157 -11.68 12.43 7.48
CA GLU A 157 -13.11 12.55 7.79
C GLU A 157 -13.80 11.18 7.93
N HIS A 158 -13.24 10.14 7.29
CA HIS A 158 -13.77 8.79 7.34
C HIS A 158 -12.91 7.84 8.23
N GLY A 159 -12.00 8.39 9.03
CA GLY A 159 -11.16 7.64 9.96
C GLY A 159 -10.07 6.77 9.32
N MET A 160 -9.76 7.01 8.04
CA MET A 160 -8.81 6.20 7.27
C MET A 160 -7.39 6.76 7.38
N PHE A 161 -6.38 5.87 7.44
CA PHE A 161 -4.99 6.27 7.27
C PHE A 161 -4.63 6.51 5.79
N VAL A 162 -3.57 7.29 5.56
CA VAL A 162 -3.05 7.54 4.21
C VAL A 162 -1.59 7.15 4.13
N LEU A 163 -1.20 6.38 3.12
CA LEU A 163 0.18 6.16 2.72
C LEU A 163 0.47 7.09 1.52
N LEU A 164 1.34 8.10 1.74
CA LEU A 164 1.72 9.06 0.73
C LEU A 164 3.06 8.67 0.09
N GLU A 165 3.00 8.14 -1.13
CA GLU A 165 4.12 7.55 -1.85
C GLU A 165 4.95 8.61 -2.58
N SER A 166 6.28 8.57 -2.37
CA SER A 166 7.29 9.46 -2.93
C SER A 166 8.35 8.69 -3.73
N PHE A 167 8.89 9.30 -4.81
CA PHE A 167 9.91 8.68 -5.67
C PHE A 167 11.28 9.34 -5.58
N ASP A 168 11.36 10.57 -5.10
CA ASP A 168 12.58 11.36 -5.01
C ASP A 168 12.51 12.37 -3.86
N GLU A 169 13.56 13.18 -3.71
CA GLU A 169 13.68 14.18 -2.65
C GLU A 169 12.58 15.23 -2.72
N GLU A 170 12.20 15.68 -3.93
CA GLU A 170 11.16 16.70 -4.10
C GLU A 170 9.80 16.18 -3.65
N ASP A 171 9.45 14.94 -4.02
CA ASP A 171 8.22 14.30 -3.57
C ASP A 171 8.22 14.12 -2.04
N LEU A 172 9.35 13.71 -1.47
CA LEU A 172 9.49 13.50 -0.02
C LEU A 172 9.32 14.80 0.77
N ASP A 173 9.99 15.87 0.32
CA ASP A 173 9.85 17.21 0.91
C ASP A 173 8.42 17.75 0.78
N ARG A 174 7.73 17.46 -0.32
CA ARG A 174 6.31 17.81 -0.50
C ARG A 174 5.42 17.01 0.44
N SER A 175 5.63 15.70 0.54
CA SER A 175 4.86 14.81 1.39
C SER A 175 4.96 15.21 2.86
N ALA A 176 6.16 15.61 3.32
CA ALA A 176 6.38 16.06 4.68
C ALA A 176 5.55 17.30 5.08
N ARG A 177 5.13 18.13 4.12
CA ARG A 177 4.28 19.31 4.39
C ARG A 177 2.83 18.97 4.74
N PHE A 178 2.42 17.73 4.51
CA PHE A 178 1.08 17.25 4.84
C PHE A 178 1.02 16.53 6.19
N LEU A 179 2.16 16.34 6.85
CA LEU A 179 2.20 15.76 8.20
C LEU A 179 1.40 16.64 9.17
N GLY A 180 0.57 16.01 9.97
CA GLY A 180 -0.22 16.59 11.05
C GLY A 180 0.04 15.86 12.36
N ASP A 181 -0.63 16.28 13.42
CA ASP A 181 -0.46 15.71 14.78
C ASP A 181 -1.26 14.40 14.99
N ASP A 182 -2.09 14.00 14.03
CA ASP A 182 -3.05 12.89 14.16
C ASP A 182 -2.44 11.50 13.89
N GLY A 183 -1.23 11.44 13.35
CA GLY A 183 -0.50 10.18 13.11
C GLY A 183 -1.11 9.25 12.04
N GLN A 184 -2.09 9.71 11.27
CA GLN A 184 -2.76 8.92 10.23
C GLN A 184 -2.04 8.96 8.87
N LEU A 185 -1.01 9.80 8.71
CA LEU A 185 -0.21 9.90 7.50
C LEU A 185 1.09 9.11 7.62
N LEU A 186 1.26 8.12 6.73
CA LEU A 186 2.50 7.38 6.54
C LEU A 186 3.23 7.94 5.32
N ILE A 187 4.55 8.01 5.38
CA ILE A 187 5.39 8.48 4.26
C ILE A 187 6.07 7.29 3.59
N GLY A 188 5.68 7.01 2.35
CA GLY A 188 6.26 5.93 1.55
C GLY A 188 7.42 6.40 0.68
N VAL A 189 8.50 5.61 0.61
CA VAL A 189 9.58 5.77 -0.37
C VAL A 189 9.65 4.53 -1.23
N ASN A 190 9.37 4.70 -2.54
CA ASN A 190 9.36 3.59 -3.48
C ASN A 190 10.66 3.54 -4.31
N THR A 191 11.36 2.40 -4.28
CA THR A 191 12.55 2.17 -5.12
C THR A 191 12.25 2.25 -6.61
N ARG A 192 11.01 1.96 -7.02
CA ARG A 192 10.56 2.11 -8.40
C ARG A 192 10.06 3.53 -8.65
N ASN A 193 10.81 4.30 -9.42
CA ASN A 193 10.36 5.62 -9.87
C ASN A 193 9.35 5.46 -11.01
N LEU A 194 8.08 5.74 -10.75
CA LEU A 194 7.03 5.65 -11.77
C LEU A 194 7.08 6.77 -12.81
N ARG A 195 7.95 7.79 -12.62
CA ARG A 195 8.23 8.79 -13.67
C ARG A 195 9.16 8.23 -14.75
N THR A 196 10.19 7.46 -14.35
CA THR A 196 11.22 6.92 -15.26
C THR A 196 11.02 5.42 -15.53
N LEU A 197 10.22 4.72 -14.73
CA LEU A 197 10.04 3.26 -14.66
C LEU A 197 11.30 2.49 -14.21
N GLU A 198 12.36 3.19 -13.83
CA GLU A 198 13.58 2.60 -13.32
C GLU A 198 13.41 2.12 -11.87
N VAL A 199 14.10 1.06 -11.54
CA VAL A 199 14.24 0.57 -10.16
C VAL A 199 15.63 0.95 -9.69
N ASP A 200 15.68 1.79 -8.67
CA ASP A 200 16.90 2.21 -8.01
C ASP A 200 16.96 1.56 -6.62
N SER A 201 17.75 0.48 -6.51
CA SER A 201 17.88 -0.27 -5.27
C SER A 201 18.52 0.52 -4.13
N GLU A 202 19.32 1.58 -4.47
CA GLU A 202 19.99 2.43 -3.49
C GLU A 202 19.12 3.59 -3.00
N ARG A 203 17.97 3.84 -3.61
CA ARG A 203 17.10 4.99 -3.29
C ARG A 203 16.70 5.03 -1.82
N LEU A 204 16.33 3.90 -1.23
CA LEU A 204 15.95 3.85 0.19
C LEU A 204 17.09 4.32 1.09
N HIS A 205 18.34 3.95 0.76
CA HIS A 205 19.52 4.42 1.48
C HIS A 205 19.79 5.90 1.21
N THR A 206 19.73 6.30 -0.06
CA THR A 206 20.03 7.70 -0.46
C THR A 206 19.06 8.68 0.19
N LEU A 207 17.77 8.33 0.29
CA LEU A 207 16.75 9.20 0.89
C LEU A 207 16.64 9.07 2.42
N ALA A 208 17.33 8.12 3.04
CA ALA A 208 17.26 7.88 4.49
C ALA A 208 17.55 9.13 5.33
N ALA A 209 18.55 9.93 4.94
CA ALA A 209 18.91 11.17 5.65
C ALA A 209 17.88 12.31 5.52
N ARG A 210 16.86 12.13 4.69
CA ARG A 210 15.77 13.10 4.45
C ARG A 210 14.41 12.64 4.93
N LEU A 211 14.34 11.46 5.55
CA LEU A 211 13.10 10.97 6.12
C LEU A 211 12.57 11.96 7.17
N PRO A 212 11.30 12.34 7.12
CA PRO A 212 10.70 13.18 8.14
C PRO A 212 10.51 12.42 9.46
N GLU A 213 10.25 13.15 10.55
CA GLU A 213 9.83 12.57 11.83
C GLU A 213 8.39 12.05 11.73
N ALA A 214 8.23 10.90 11.08
CA ALA A 214 6.96 10.24 10.83
C ALA A 214 7.17 8.73 10.66
N VAL A 215 6.08 7.97 10.57
CA VAL A 215 6.14 6.56 10.19
C VAL A 215 6.52 6.47 8.71
N CYS A 216 7.75 6.07 8.43
CA CYS A 216 8.28 5.94 7.08
C CYS A 216 8.23 4.48 6.61
N VAL A 217 7.73 4.27 5.37
CA VAL A 217 7.52 2.96 4.76
C VAL A 217 8.48 2.76 3.60
N ALA A 218 9.32 1.72 3.66
CA ALA A 218 10.16 1.29 2.55
C ALA A 218 9.35 0.45 1.57
N GLU A 219 9.29 0.86 0.28
CA GLU A 219 8.48 0.18 -0.72
C GLU A 219 9.32 -0.38 -1.86
N SER A 220 8.96 -1.57 -2.30
CA SER A 220 9.57 -2.32 -3.40
C SER A 220 10.99 -2.83 -3.09
N GLY A 221 11.33 -3.96 -3.69
CA GLY A 221 12.68 -4.53 -3.61
C GLY A 221 13.01 -5.37 -2.38
N LEU A 222 12.18 -5.34 -1.33
CA LEU A 222 12.39 -6.14 -0.12
C LEU A 222 11.91 -7.58 -0.34
N ARG A 223 12.75 -8.55 0.04
CA ARG A 223 12.51 -9.98 -0.24
C ARG A 223 12.73 -10.90 0.95
N VAL A 224 13.62 -10.55 1.85
CA VAL A 224 14.08 -11.39 2.98
C VAL A 224 14.19 -10.56 4.26
N ALA A 225 14.34 -11.21 5.40
CA ALA A 225 14.45 -10.58 6.72
C ALA A 225 15.61 -9.56 6.80
N GLU A 226 16.73 -9.85 6.13
CA GLU A 226 17.90 -8.97 6.08
C GLU A 226 17.60 -7.63 5.40
N ASP A 227 16.68 -7.61 4.42
CA ASP A 227 16.23 -6.37 3.80
C ASP A 227 15.45 -5.50 4.78
N ALA A 228 14.60 -6.11 5.62
CA ALA A 228 13.86 -5.42 6.67
C ALA A 228 14.81 -4.83 7.73
N SER A 229 15.78 -5.62 8.20
CA SER A 229 16.83 -5.14 9.11
C SER A 229 17.59 -3.97 8.51
N ARG A 230 17.95 -4.05 7.23
CA ARG A 230 18.70 -2.99 6.53
C ARG A 230 17.92 -1.67 6.47
N VAL A 231 16.66 -1.71 6.05
CA VAL A 231 15.84 -0.47 5.94
C VAL A 231 15.49 0.08 7.33
N ALA A 232 15.29 -0.77 8.34
CA ALA A 232 15.14 -0.35 9.72
C ALA A 232 16.37 0.43 10.22
N GLY A 233 17.58 -0.04 9.90
CA GLY A 233 18.83 0.64 10.19
C GLY A 233 19.00 1.99 9.48
N TRP A 234 18.22 2.24 8.42
CA TRP A 234 18.15 3.52 7.72
C TRP A 234 17.03 4.44 8.22
N GLY A 235 16.26 4.03 9.22
CA GLY A 235 15.22 4.84 9.85
C GLY A 235 13.80 4.61 9.32
N TYR A 236 13.58 3.59 8.47
CA TYR A 236 12.23 3.18 8.10
C TYR A 236 11.58 2.37 9.24
N SER A 237 10.33 2.66 9.54
CA SER A 237 9.56 1.97 10.58
C SER A 237 8.70 0.84 10.03
N MET A 238 8.53 0.79 8.70
CA MET A 238 7.70 -0.20 8.02
C MET A 238 8.28 -0.60 6.66
N ALA A 239 7.86 -1.77 6.19
CA ALA A 239 8.10 -2.25 4.84
C ALA A 239 6.79 -2.61 4.13
N LEU A 240 6.59 -2.17 2.88
CA LEU A 240 5.52 -2.66 2.01
C LEU A 240 6.08 -3.75 1.10
N VAL A 241 5.60 -4.97 1.28
CA VAL A 241 6.13 -6.18 0.63
C VAL A 241 5.03 -6.90 -0.15
N GLY A 242 5.24 -7.04 -1.44
CA GLY A 242 4.27 -7.70 -2.32
C GLY A 242 4.82 -8.95 -3.00
N THR A 243 5.68 -8.79 -4.01
CA THR A 243 6.12 -9.90 -4.87
C THR A 243 6.74 -11.06 -4.09
N ALA A 244 7.56 -10.77 -3.08
CA ALA A 244 8.18 -11.80 -2.23
C ALA A 244 7.11 -12.62 -1.50
N LEU A 245 6.12 -11.95 -0.90
CA LEU A 245 5.03 -12.61 -0.18
C LEU A 245 4.11 -13.38 -1.12
N MET A 246 3.77 -12.84 -2.30
CA MET A 246 2.94 -13.54 -3.28
C MET A 246 3.60 -14.82 -3.82
N ARG A 247 4.94 -14.88 -3.85
CA ARG A 247 5.72 -16.04 -4.31
C ARG A 247 6.14 -16.99 -3.20
N SER A 248 6.06 -16.54 -1.95
CA SER A 248 6.47 -17.37 -0.81
C SER A 248 5.55 -18.58 -0.65
N ASP A 249 6.14 -19.73 -0.38
CA ASP A 249 5.41 -20.92 0.04
C ASP A 249 4.92 -20.79 1.49
N ASP A 250 5.64 -20.01 2.31
CA ASP A 250 5.28 -19.68 3.69
C ASP A 250 5.35 -18.16 3.91
N PRO A 251 4.32 -17.40 3.51
CA PRO A 251 4.29 -15.96 3.71
C PRO A 251 4.12 -15.57 5.19
N THR A 252 3.53 -16.44 6.01
CA THR A 252 3.39 -16.25 7.45
C THR A 252 4.77 -16.13 8.11
N ALA A 253 5.64 -17.12 7.89
CA ALA A 253 6.99 -17.12 8.42
C ALA A 253 7.84 -15.97 7.86
N LEU A 254 7.66 -15.61 6.58
CA LEU A 254 8.40 -14.51 5.97
C LEU A 254 8.02 -13.15 6.61
N ILE A 255 6.74 -12.87 6.84
CA ILE A 255 6.30 -11.64 7.51
C ILE A 255 6.85 -11.58 8.93
N ALA A 256 6.68 -12.66 9.71
CA ALA A 256 7.18 -12.73 11.08
C ALA A 256 8.69 -12.48 11.16
N SER A 257 9.48 -13.13 10.27
CA SER A 257 10.94 -12.94 10.23
C SER A 257 11.36 -11.53 9.83
N MET A 258 10.65 -10.88 8.91
CA MET A 258 10.92 -9.48 8.54
C MET A 258 10.64 -8.54 9.70
N ARG A 259 9.52 -8.72 10.41
CA ARG A 259 9.17 -7.89 11.57
C ARG A 259 10.19 -8.05 12.69
N GLU A 260 10.57 -9.29 13.01
CA GLU A 260 11.57 -9.57 14.04
C GLU A 260 12.93 -8.94 13.70
N ALA A 261 13.41 -9.11 12.47
CA ALA A 261 14.70 -8.58 12.02
C ALA A 261 14.72 -7.04 12.00
N GLY A 262 13.64 -6.41 11.55
CA GLY A 262 13.48 -4.96 11.58
C GLY A 262 13.43 -4.41 13.01
N ALA A 263 12.62 -5.00 13.87
CA ALA A 263 12.50 -4.58 15.26
C ALA A 263 13.81 -4.71 16.06
N ALA A 264 14.59 -5.77 15.83
CA ALA A 264 15.89 -5.96 16.47
C ALA A 264 16.91 -4.86 16.09
N THR A 265 16.72 -4.19 14.96
CA THR A 265 17.62 -3.14 14.47
C THR A 265 17.23 -1.75 14.99
N CYS A 266 15.93 -1.51 15.25
CA CYS A 266 15.43 -0.25 15.82
C CYS A 266 15.73 -0.08 17.32
N SER A 267 16.29 -1.11 17.97
CA SER A 267 16.65 -1.11 19.39
C SER A 267 18.05 -0.54 19.58
#